data_62a06c540298d274ff1e6afc3149cef2
#
_entry.id   62a06c540298d274ff1e6afc3149cef2
#
_cell.length_a   1.000
_cell.length_b   1.000
_cell.length_c   1.000
_cell.angle_alpha   90.00
_cell.angle_beta   90.00
_cell.angle_gamma   90.00
#
_symmetry.space_group_name_H-M   'P 1'
#
loop_
_entity.id
_entity.type
_entity.pdbx_description
1 polymer ?
#
loop_
_entity_poly.entity_id
_entity_poly.type
_entity_poly.pdbx_seq_one_letter_code
_entity_poly.pdbx_strand_id
1 'polypeptide(L)'
;MEIYKGTSAFSGIAIGKILYYHRGEYQIRQSMVDNVKKELDRLDNARTAVKNQIQHMYKNGAPLPKEQELTLKRQLKLLSGGSFQRAVESMITTEKVSAAYAVQITRDELANVFRKLEDEAVKEQIENIREISELLIGAMGGSHARINLGDEPVILAAEQLSPNELLEMNKASLLAVVMHQGSVISHVSIMAKSMEVPTLVEVEIQKEWDGHMAIVDGYTGTLYIDPEPELLKEYEIRHAADKEEREELLRLRNQKDITVDGKEIKLLANIGNLDDLNTVLYYGAAGIGLLRSEFQYLGRENYPRENEQ
;
A
#
# COMPACT_ATOMS: atom_id res chain seq x y z
N MET A 1 0.71 28.66 10.51
CA MET A 1 -0.09 27.76 9.64
C MET A 1 0.49 27.72 8.26
N GLU A 2 0.73 26.52 7.73
CA GLU A 2 1.15 26.27 6.34
C GLU A 2 0.09 25.43 5.64
N ILE A 3 -0.07 25.59 4.33
CA ILE A 3 -1.11 24.92 3.55
C ILE A 3 -0.46 24.25 2.35
N TYR A 4 -0.70 22.96 2.21
CA TYR A 4 -0.21 22.15 1.11
C TYR A 4 -1.36 21.53 0.34
N LYS A 5 -1.17 21.32 -0.94
CA LYS A 5 -2.13 20.67 -1.82
C LYS A 5 -1.59 19.35 -2.31
N GLY A 6 -2.48 18.38 -2.40
CA GLY A 6 -2.23 17.08 -2.98
C GLY A 6 -3.46 16.57 -3.70
N THR A 7 -3.33 15.38 -4.25
CA THR A 7 -4.43 14.68 -4.89
C THR A 7 -5.07 13.73 -3.87
N SER A 8 -6.41 13.82 -3.70
CA SER A 8 -7.14 12.93 -2.80
C SER A 8 -7.27 11.54 -3.39
N ALA A 9 -6.74 10.53 -2.70
CA ALA A 9 -6.93 9.13 -3.04
C ALA A 9 -8.12 8.51 -2.29
N PHE A 10 -8.39 8.98 -1.06
CA PHE A 10 -9.59 8.65 -0.31
C PHE A 10 -10.02 9.83 0.56
N SER A 11 -11.31 10.17 0.45
CA SER A 11 -11.91 11.31 1.14
C SER A 11 -12.16 11.03 2.61
N GLY A 12 -12.10 12.09 3.42
CA GLY A 12 -12.35 12.08 4.86
C GLY A 12 -11.53 13.17 5.53
N ILE A 13 -11.88 13.48 6.77
CA ILE A 13 -11.16 14.45 7.59
C ILE A 13 -10.38 13.70 8.65
N ALA A 14 -9.11 14.07 8.84
CA ALA A 14 -8.30 13.57 9.94
C ALA A 14 -7.57 14.73 10.63
N ILE A 15 -7.51 14.68 11.95
CA ILE A 15 -6.89 15.70 12.79
C ILE A 15 -5.96 14.99 13.76
N GLY A 16 -4.68 15.34 13.78
CA GLY A 16 -3.72 14.71 14.68
C GLY A 16 -2.29 15.19 14.44
N LYS A 17 -1.37 14.60 15.18
CA LYS A 17 0.06 14.86 14.99
C LYS A 17 0.59 14.11 13.79
N ILE A 18 1.51 14.72 13.08
CA ILE A 18 2.25 14.05 12.01
C ILE A 18 3.33 13.16 12.61
N LEU A 19 3.42 11.95 12.08
CA LEU A 19 4.59 11.09 12.18
C LEU A 19 5.27 11.08 10.82
N TYR A 20 6.45 11.68 10.73
CA TYR A 20 7.26 11.62 9.53
C TYR A 20 7.95 10.26 9.42
N TYR A 21 7.57 9.51 8.42
CA TYR A 21 8.20 8.25 8.10
C TYR A 21 9.16 8.41 6.94
N HIS A 22 10.42 8.28 7.25
CA HIS A 22 11.46 8.14 6.25
C HIS A 22 11.86 6.67 6.19
N ARG A 23 11.65 6.08 5.04
CA ARG A 23 12.18 4.76 4.76
C ARG A 23 13.69 4.82 4.88
N GLY A 24 14.24 4.38 5.99
CA GLY A 24 15.68 4.37 6.20
C GLY A 24 16.32 3.62 5.05
N GLU A 25 17.18 4.28 4.28
CA GLU A 25 18.10 3.56 3.43
C GLU A 25 18.87 2.61 4.34
N TYR A 26 18.71 1.32 4.10
CA TYR A 26 19.54 0.35 4.79
C TYR A 26 20.99 0.71 4.50
N GLN A 27 21.66 1.32 5.45
CA GLN A 27 23.11 1.40 5.42
C GLN A 27 23.66 0.00 5.72
N ILE A 28 23.43 -0.92 4.78
CA ILE A 28 24.07 -2.21 4.83
C ILE A 28 25.53 -1.96 4.50
N ARG A 29 26.34 -1.96 5.53
CA ARG A 29 27.79 -1.82 5.33
C ARG A 29 28.31 -3.04 4.60
N GLN A 30 29.19 -2.82 3.63
CA GLN A 30 29.95 -3.88 3.02
C GLN A 30 30.67 -4.65 4.13
N SER A 31 30.26 -5.89 4.36
CA SER A 31 30.94 -6.78 5.30
C SER A 31 31.46 -7.99 4.51
N MET A 32 32.77 -8.17 4.51
CA MET A 32 33.35 -9.40 4.00
C MET A 32 33.01 -10.54 4.95
N VAL A 33 32.68 -11.69 4.38
CA VAL A 33 32.25 -12.87 5.15
C VAL A 33 33.21 -14.04 4.93
N ASP A 34 33.57 -14.69 6.03
CA ASP A 34 34.46 -15.88 5.97
C ASP A 34 33.71 -17.11 5.51
N ASN A 35 32.41 -17.19 5.70
CA ASN A 35 31.59 -18.36 5.40
C ASN A 35 30.48 -18.04 4.36
N VAL A 36 30.88 -18.17 3.09
CA VAL A 36 29.97 -17.97 1.93
C VAL A 36 28.76 -18.91 2.00
N LYS A 37 28.94 -20.17 2.44
CA LYS A 37 27.81 -21.09 2.52
C LYS A 37 26.76 -20.65 3.52
N LYS A 38 27.16 -20.10 4.67
CA LYS A 38 26.23 -19.57 5.67
C LYS A 38 25.41 -18.41 5.13
N GLU A 39 25.99 -17.56 4.30
CA GLU A 39 25.26 -16.43 3.69
C GLU A 39 24.32 -16.90 2.57
N LEU A 40 24.68 -17.91 1.80
CA LEU A 40 23.77 -18.53 0.83
C LEU A 40 22.59 -19.22 1.53
N ASP A 41 22.84 -19.95 2.63
CA ASP A 41 21.77 -20.56 3.44
C ASP A 41 20.86 -19.48 4.04
N ARG A 42 21.42 -18.34 4.47
CA ARG A 42 20.67 -17.18 4.98
C ARG A 42 19.78 -16.57 3.91
N LEU A 43 20.29 -16.39 2.70
CA LEU A 43 19.51 -15.91 1.55
C LEU A 43 18.36 -16.88 1.22
N ASP A 44 18.62 -18.18 1.23
CA ASP A 44 17.63 -19.22 0.90
C ASP A 44 16.51 -19.29 1.95
N ASN A 45 16.86 -19.17 3.23
CA ASN A 45 15.91 -19.07 4.33
C ASN A 45 15.03 -17.80 4.21
N ALA A 46 15.64 -16.64 3.93
CA ALA A 46 14.92 -15.38 3.71
C ALA A 46 13.98 -15.51 2.51
N ARG A 47 14.43 -16.10 1.42
CA ARG A 47 13.64 -16.34 0.22
C ARG A 47 12.43 -17.22 0.48
N THR A 48 12.61 -18.27 1.27
CA THR A 48 11.52 -19.16 1.68
C THR A 48 10.52 -18.43 2.57
N ALA A 49 10.99 -17.63 3.54
CA ALA A 49 10.14 -16.84 4.41
C ALA A 49 9.30 -15.82 3.62
N VAL A 50 9.92 -15.03 2.73
CA VAL A 50 9.24 -14.04 1.88
C VAL A 50 8.24 -14.72 0.94
N LYS A 51 8.61 -15.87 0.34
CA LYS A 51 7.71 -16.65 -0.52
C LYS A 51 6.48 -17.12 0.24
N ASN A 52 6.66 -17.62 1.47
CA ASN A 52 5.54 -18.04 2.33
C ASN A 52 4.67 -16.85 2.73
N GLN A 53 5.27 -15.70 3.06
CA GLN A 53 4.54 -14.46 3.37
C GLN A 53 3.66 -14.04 2.21
N ILE A 54 4.22 -13.95 1.00
CA ILE A 54 3.48 -13.60 -0.22
C ILE A 54 2.36 -14.61 -0.50
N GLN A 55 2.65 -15.92 -0.37
CA GLN A 55 1.64 -16.97 -0.57
C GLN A 55 0.55 -16.94 0.49
N HIS A 56 0.86 -16.57 1.72
CA HIS A 56 -0.13 -16.44 2.80
C HIS A 56 -1.07 -15.27 2.53
N MET A 57 -0.55 -14.14 2.07
CA MET A 57 -1.35 -13.00 1.64
C MET A 57 -2.30 -13.38 0.49
N TYR A 58 -1.80 -14.21 -0.45
CA TYR A 58 -2.59 -14.70 -1.58
C TYR A 58 -3.71 -15.69 -1.17
N LYS A 59 -3.46 -16.56 -0.18
CA LYS A 59 -4.40 -17.62 0.21
C LYS A 59 -5.43 -17.20 1.25
N ASN A 60 -5.06 -16.28 2.15
CA ASN A 60 -5.85 -15.94 3.34
C ASN A 60 -6.35 -14.48 3.32
N GLY A 61 -5.97 -13.69 2.33
CA GLY A 61 -6.48 -12.35 2.11
C GLY A 61 -7.85 -12.36 1.45
N ALA A 62 -8.56 -11.23 1.51
CA ALA A 62 -9.67 -10.97 0.61
C ALA A 62 -9.20 -11.16 -0.85
N PRO A 63 -10.09 -11.54 -1.79
CA PRO A 63 -9.72 -11.67 -3.20
C PRO A 63 -9.01 -10.38 -3.65
N LEU A 64 -7.77 -10.54 -4.09
CA LEU A 64 -6.93 -9.42 -4.49
C LEU A 64 -7.32 -8.93 -5.89
N PRO A 65 -7.26 -7.63 -6.16
CA PRO A 65 -7.39 -7.09 -7.51
C PRO A 65 -6.44 -7.82 -8.48
N LYS A 66 -6.87 -8.05 -9.71
CA LYS A 66 -6.10 -8.82 -10.72
C LYS A 66 -4.69 -8.27 -10.92
N GLU A 67 -4.51 -6.95 -10.85
CA GLU A 67 -3.19 -6.32 -10.96
C GLU A 67 -2.29 -6.70 -9.77
N GLN A 68 -2.83 -6.72 -8.57
CA GLN A 68 -2.10 -7.16 -7.37
C GLN A 68 -1.74 -8.65 -7.46
N GLU A 69 -2.67 -9.48 -7.96
CA GLU A 69 -2.39 -10.91 -8.21
C GLU A 69 -1.26 -11.08 -9.23
N LEU A 70 -1.25 -10.28 -10.29
CA LEU A 70 -0.20 -10.30 -11.31
C LEU A 70 1.16 -9.86 -10.73
N THR A 71 1.16 -8.81 -9.94
CA THR A 71 2.35 -8.31 -9.23
C THR A 71 2.89 -9.38 -8.28
N LEU A 72 2.03 -10.00 -7.46
CA LEU A 72 2.44 -11.10 -6.58
C LEU A 72 2.99 -12.30 -7.35
N LYS A 73 2.39 -12.67 -8.49
CA LYS A 73 2.92 -13.72 -9.37
C LYS A 73 4.29 -13.36 -9.93
N ARG A 74 4.50 -12.11 -10.33
CA ARG A 74 5.82 -11.62 -10.78
C ARG A 74 6.84 -11.65 -9.66
N GLN A 75 6.47 -11.23 -8.46
CA GLN A 75 7.30 -11.28 -7.26
C GLN A 75 7.67 -12.73 -6.90
N LEU A 76 6.72 -13.67 -6.90
CA LEU A 76 6.98 -15.08 -6.69
C LEU A 76 7.92 -15.67 -7.76
N LYS A 77 7.81 -15.21 -9.01
CA LYS A 77 8.71 -15.62 -10.10
C LYS A 77 10.13 -15.11 -9.86
N LEU A 78 10.31 -13.87 -9.40
CA LEU A 78 11.61 -13.30 -9.03
C LEU A 78 12.27 -14.12 -7.89
N LEU A 79 11.49 -14.57 -6.92
CA LEU A 79 11.94 -15.40 -5.80
C LEU A 79 12.20 -16.86 -6.18
N SER A 80 11.64 -17.35 -7.30
CA SER A 80 11.73 -18.77 -7.69
C SER A 80 12.92 -19.10 -8.60
N GLY A 81 13.72 -18.10 -8.95
CA GLY A 81 14.88 -18.24 -9.82
C GLY A 81 14.82 -17.23 -10.97
N GLY A 82 15.96 -16.84 -11.48
CA GLY A 82 16.08 -15.88 -12.58
C GLY A 82 17.42 -15.16 -12.58
N SER A 83 17.52 -14.12 -13.39
CA SER A 83 18.75 -13.32 -13.50
C SER A 83 19.11 -12.60 -12.20
N PHE A 84 18.10 -12.04 -11.51
CA PHE A 84 18.29 -11.35 -10.22
C PHE A 84 18.91 -12.28 -9.17
N GLN A 85 18.32 -13.45 -8.97
CA GLN A 85 18.81 -14.39 -7.97
C GLN A 85 20.23 -14.87 -8.28
N ARG A 86 20.51 -15.26 -9.54
CA ARG A 86 21.85 -15.66 -9.96
C ARG A 86 22.89 -14.57 -9.76
N ALA A 87 22.52 -13.32 -10.00
CA ALA A 87 23.41 -12.18 -9.77
C ALA A 87 23.71 -12.00 -8.27
N VAL A 88 22.71 -12.12 -7.38
CA VAL A 88 22.92 -12.06 -5.92
C VAL A 88 23.81 -13.22 -5.45
N GLU A 89 23.53 -14.45 -5.85
CA GLU A 89 24.33 -15.63 -5.48
C GLU A 89 25.76 -15.54 -6.01
N SER A 90 25.95 -15.04 -7.24
CA SER A 90 27.26 -14.78 -7.81
C SER A 90 28.02 -13.74 -6.99
N MET A 91 27.41 -12.65 -6.61
CA MET A 91 28.04 -11.60 -5.80
C MET A 91 28.47 -12.13 -4.42
N ILE A 92 27.63 -12.92 -3.74
CA ILE A 92 27.99 -13.55 -2.46
C ILE A 92 29.23 -14.46 -2.65
N THR A 93 29.25 -15.21 -3.75
CA THR A 93 30.28 -16.23 -3.97
C THR A 93 31.61 -15.63 -4.41
N THR A 94 31.57 -14.63 -5.32
CA THR A 94 32.77 -14.02 -5.90
C THR A 94 33.38 -12.95 -5.01
N GLU A 95 32.53 -12.05 -4.49
CA GLU A 95 32.96 -10.90 -3.69
C GLU A 95 33.04 -11.21 -2.19
N LYS A 96 32.57 -12.40 -1.76
CA LYS A 96 32.54 -12.83 -0.35
C LYS A 96 31.90 -11.80 0.58
N VAL A 97 30.76 -11.24 0.16
CA VAL A 97 30.01 -10.24 0.91
C VAL A 97 28.78 -10.86 1.56
N SER A 98 28.19 -10.15 2.53
CA SER A 98 26.95 -10.59 3.18
C SER A 98 25.79 -10.66 2.19
N ALA A 99 24.85 -11.58 2.41
CA ALA A 99 23.68 -11.76 1.56
C ALA A 99 22.84 -10.48 1.43
N ALA A 100 22.66 -9.75 2.54
CA ALA A 100 21.93 -8.49 2.54
C ALA A 100 22.60 -7.43 1.64
N TYR A 101 23.93 -7.30 1.73
CA TYR A 101 24.69 -6.38 0.87
C TYR A 101 24.62 -6.78 -0.60
N ALA A 102 24.76 -8.09 -0.90
CA ALA A 102 24.64 -8.57 -2.27
C ALA A 102 23.27 -8.27 -2.88
N VAL A 103 22.17 -8.45 -2.13
CA VAL A 103 20.81 -8.10 -2.56
C VAL A 103 20.71 -6.61 -2.85
N GLN A 104 21.22 -5.76 -1.95
CA GLN A 104 21.17 -4.29 -2.12
C GLN A 104 21.92 -3.84 -3.37
N ILE A 105 23.19 -4.27 -3.54
CA ILE A 105 24.00 -3.84 -4.68
C ILE A 105 23.40 -4.34 -6.01
N THR A 106 22.97 -5.61 -6.05
CA THR A 106 22.33 -6.15 -7.27
C THR A 106 21.09 -5.38 -7.64
N ARG A 107 20.26 -4.99 -6.65
CA ARG A 107 19.09 -4.12 -6.87
C ARG A 107 19.50 -2.78 -7.49
N ASP A 108 20.51 -2.12 -6.90
CA ASP A 108 20.95 -0.78 -7.30
C ASP A 108 21.60 -0.81 -8.70
N GLU A 109 22.38 -1.82 -9.01
CA GLU A 109 22.94 -2.03 -10.36
C GLU A 109 21.86 -2.23 -11.41
N LEU A 110 20.86 -3.09 -11.15
CA LEU A 110 19.74 -3.31 -12.06
C LEU A 110 18.92 -2.03 -12.24
N ALA A 111 18.62 -1.31 -11.15
CA ALA A 111 17.90 -0.05 -11.22
C ALA A 111 18.66 0.99 -12.07
N ASN A 112 19.99 1.06 -11.98
CA ASN A 112 20.82 1.98 -12.77
C ASN A 112 20.87 1.60 -14.25
N VAL A 113 20.92 0.29 -14.57
CA VAL A 113 20.89 -0.19 -15.96
C VAL A 113 19.54 0.14 -16.61
N PHE A 114 18.46 -0.10 -15.91
CA PHE A 114 17.10 0.07 -16.44
C PHE A 114 16.60 1.53 -16.40
N ARG A 115 17.15 2.39 -15.55
CA ARG A 115 16.77 3.83 -15.49
C ARG A 115 16.98 4.56 -16.83
N LYS A 116 17.83 4.02 -17.69
CA LYS A 116 18.09 4.56 -19.04
C LYS A 116 17.03 4.19 -20.07
N LEU A 117 16.08 3.32 -19.72
CA LEU A 117 15.02 2.87 -20.60
C LEU A 117 13.72 3.55 -20.15
N GLU A 118 13.08 4.28 -21.05
CA GLU A 118 11.84 5.04 -20.79
C GLU A 118 10.56 4.16 -20.90
N ASP A 119 10.69 2.84 -20.83
CA ASP A 119 9.58 1.90 -20.96
C ASP A 119 8.86 1.70 -19.61
N GLU A 120 7.55 1.86 -19.59
CA GLU A 120 6.69 1.68 -18.40
C GLU A 120 6.75 0.26 -17.82
N ALA A 121 6.82 -0.76 -18.67
CA ALA A 121 6.95 -2.16 -18.24
C ALA A 121 8.28 -2.40 -17.51
N VAL A 122 9.33 -1.67 -17.89
CA VAL A 122 10.64 -1.70 -17.23
C VAL A 122 10.59 -1.00 -15.89
N LYS A 123 9.90 0.12 -15.77
CA LYS A 123 9.68 0.82 -14.48
C LYS A 123 8.98 -0.08 -13.47
N GLU A 124 7.92 -0.75 -13.90
CA GLU A 124 7.19 -1.70 -13.04
C GLU A 124 8.08 -2.87 -12.59
N GLN A 125 8.96 -3.35 -13.47
CA GLN A 125 9.89 -4.43 -13.12
C GLN A 125 10.94 -3.98 -12.11
N ILE A 126 11.43 -2.74 -12.20
CA ILE A 126 12.34 -2.14 -11.21
C ILE A 126 11.67 -2.08 -9.84
N GLU A 127 10.42 -1.64 -9.78
CA GLU A 127 9.68 -1.54 -8.52
C GLU A 127 9.47 -2.91 -7.88
N ASN A 128 9.12 -3.93 -8.66
CA ASN A 128 9.03 -5.30 -8.18
C ASN A 128 10.37 -5.83 -7.63
N ILE A 129 11.49 -5.54 -8.29
CA ILE A 129 12.82 -5.91 -7.80
C ILE A 129 13.15 -5.18 -6.50
N ARG A 130 12.79 -3.90 -6.39
CA ARG A 130 13.00 -3.10 -5.20
C ARG A 130 12.23 -3.66 -4.01
N GLU A 131 10.94 -3.90 -4.17
CA GLU A 131 10.07 -4.47 -3.13
C GLU A 131 10.57 -5.84 -2.65
N ILE A 132 10.91 -6.74 -3.58
CA ILE A 132 11.45 -8.07 -3.23
C ILE A 132 12.79 -7.97 -2.52
N SER A 133 13.66 -7.06 -2.94
CA SER A 133 14.95 -6.84 -2.28
C SER A 133 14.78 -6.38 -0.84
N GLU A 134 13.85 -5.49 -0.58
CA GLU A 134 13.54 -5.00 0.76
C GLU A 134 12.96 -6.10 1.66
N LEU A 135 12.03 -6.90 1.14
CA LEU A 135 11.49 -8.05 1.87
C LEU A 135 12.59 -9.07 2.21
N LEU A 136 13.50 -9.36 1.27
CA LEU A 136 14.63 -10.28 1.50
C LEU A 136 15.58 -9.72 2.56
N ILE A 137 15.96 -8.44 2.47
CA ILE A 137 16.84 -7.80 3.45
C ILE A 137 16.18 -7.81 4.83
N GLY A 138 14.90 -7.52 4.92
CA GLY A 138 14.13 -7.59 6.16
C GLY A 138 14.13 -9.00 6.76
N ALA A 139 13.85 -10.01 5.95
CA ALA A 139 13.83 -11.42 6.39
C ALA A 139 15.21 -11.93 6.83
N MET A 140 16.30 -11.32 6.34
CA MET A 140 17.67 -11.60 6.79
C MET A 140 18.08 -10.89 8.09
N GLY A 141 17.12 -10.24 8.79
CA GLY A 141 17.41 -9.50 10.01
C GLY A 141 17.95 -8.09 9.74
N GLY A 142 17.85 -7.60 8.52
CA GLY A 142 17.84 -6.18 8.24
C GLY A 142 16.58 -5.62 8.92
N SER A 143 16.75 -4.68 9.81
CA SER A 143 15.66 -4.08 10.55
C SER A 143 14.68 -3.41 9.58
N HIS A 144 13.58 -4.08 9.20
CA HIS A 144 12.34 -3.35 9.04
C HIS A 144 12.05 -2.88 10.48
N ALA A 145 12.36 -1.64 10.77
CA ALA A 145 11.70 -1.02 11.87
C ALA A 145 10.21 -1.14 11.50
N ARG A 146 9.48 -2.04 12.17
CA ARG A 146 8.02 -1.96 12.15
C ARG A 146 7.72 -0.50 12.35
N ILE A 147 6.96 0.08 11.43
CA ILE A 147 6.58 1.47 11.59
C ILE A 147 5.81 1.52 12.90
N ASN A 148 6.50 1.95 13.93
CA ASN A 148 5.89 2.10 15.24
C ASN A 148 5.16 3.45 15.20
N LEU A 149 3.86 3.40 15.03
CA LEU A 149 3.01 4.59 15.05
C LEU A 149 2.93 5.22 16.45
N GLY A 150 3.54 4.60 17.46
CA GLY A 150 3.42 5.03 18.85
C GLY A 150 2.08 4.60 19.47
N ASP A 151 1.82 5.12 20.65
CA ASP A 151 0.59 4.83 21.41
C ASP A 151 -0.57 5.77 21.03
N GLU A 152 -0.27 6.95 20.49
CA GLU A 152 -1.25 7.93 20.04
C GLU A 152 -1.55 7.76 18.55
N PRO A 153 -2.82 7.94 18.10
CA PRO A 153 -3.14 7.95 16.70
C PRO A 153 -2.47 9.12 15.95
N VAL A 154 -1.92 8.84 14.76
CA VAL A 154 -1.11 9.80 14.02
C VAL A 154 -1.52 9.91 12.55
N ILE A 155 -1.17 11.02 11.93
CA ILE A 155 -1.16 11.22 10.49
C ILE A 155 0.22 10.81 9.99
N LEU A 156 0.29 9.79 9.15
CA LEU A 156 1.55 9.30 8.60
C LEU A 156 1.94 10.12 7.37
N ALA A 157 3.06 10.81 7.43
CA ALA A 157 3.67 11.49 6.29
C ALA A 157 4.88 10.71 5.81
N ALA A 158 4.89 10.26 4.54
CA ALA A 158 5.94 9.42 3.97
C ALA A 158 6.26 9.83 2.53
N GLU A 159 7.53 9.80 2.15
CA GLU A 159 7.92 9.96 0.75
C GLU A 159 7.24 8.92 -0.13
N GLN A 160 7.26 7.68 0.30
CA GLN A 160 6.65 6.53 -0.36
C GLN A 160 6.35 5.45 0.69
N LEU A 161 5.26 4.73 0.49
CA LEU A 161 4.90 3.53 1.26
C LEU A 161 4.76 2.34 0.33
N SER A 162 5.06 1.15 0.86
CA SER A 162 4.65 -0.10 0.21
C SER A 162 3.32 -0.60 0.77
N PRO A 163 2.58 -1.41 0.00
CA PRO A 163 1.38 -2.05 0.49
C PRO A 163 1.61 -2.87 1.78
N ASN A 164 2.74 -3.55 1.88
CA ASN A 164 3.09 -4.36 3.05
C ASN A 164 3.30 -3.52 4.31
N GLU A 165 3.97 -2.37 4.18
CA GLU A 165 4.14 -1.44 5.31
C GLU A 165 2.80 -0.95 5.83
N LEU A 166 1.88 -0.60 4.93
CA LEU A 166 0.54 -0.14 5.31
C LEU A 166 -0.27 -1.25 6.00
N LEU A 167 -0.17 -2.51 5.55
CA LEU A 167 -0.85 -3.66 6.15
C LEU A 167 -0.35 -4.01 7.55
N GLU A 168 0.94 -3.80 7.82
CA GLU A 168 1.54 -4.07 9.12
C GLU A 168 1.19 -3.01 10.18
N MET A 169 0.65 -1.85 9.74
CA MET A 169 0.25 -0.78 10.64
C MET A 169 -1.06 -1.11 11.35
N ASN A 170 -1.15 -0.70 12.62
CA ASN A 170 -2.40 -0.77 13.34
C ASN A 170 -3.37 0.31 12.80
N LYS A 171 -4.45 -0.11 12.16
CA LYS A 171 -5.48 0.80 11.63
C LYS A 171 -6.01 1.78 12.71
N ALA A 172 -6.12 1.34 13.96
CA ALA A 172 -6.62 2.19 15.04
C ALA A 172 -5.68 3.36 15.39
N SER A 173 -4.40 3.22 15.07
CA SER A 173 -3.38 4.25 15.31
C SER A 173 -3.08 5.09 14.06
N LEU A 174 -3.74 4.83 12.92
CA LEU A 174 -3.51 5.52 11.66
C LEU A 174 -4.72 6.41 11.34
N LEU A 175 -4.57 7.73 11.50
CA LEU A 175 -5.63 8.71 11.24
C LEU A 175 -5.73 9.04 9.75
N ALA A 176 -4.61 9.24 9.08
CA ALA A 176 -4.51 9.52 7.65
C ALA A 176 -3.13 9.15 7.12
N VAL A 177 -3.03 9.05 5.79
CA VAL A 177 -1.77 8.86 5.06
C VAL A 177 -1.56 10.04 4.11
N VAL A 178 -0.37 10.62 4.14
CA VAL A 178 0.07 11.68 3.23
C VAL A 178 1.35 11.22 2.56
N MET A 179 1.39 11.17 1.23
CA MET A 179 2.53 10.68 0.47
C MET A 179 3.00 11.70 -0.56
N HIS A 180 4.33 11.79 -0.75
CA HIS A 180 4.90 12.56 -1.83
C HIS A 180 4.77 11.81 -3.16
N GLN A 181 5.20 10.55 -3.18
CA GLN A 181 5.11 9.69 -4.36
C GLN A 181 3.87 8.79 -4.27
N GLY A 182 3.26 8.58 -5.40
CA GLY A 182 2.07 7.73 -5.53
C GLY A 182 1.06 8.33 -6.49
N SER A 183 0.05 7.55 -6.80
CA SER A 183 -1.10 8.00 -7.57
C SER A 183 -2.39 7.51 -6.91
N VAL A 184 -3.53 8.07 -7.29
CA VAL A 184 -4.85 7.67 -6.79
C VAL A 184 -5.15 6.19 -7.03
N ILE A 185 -4.57 5.63 -8.11
CA ILE A 185 -4.73 4.22 -8.51
C ILE A 185 -3.58 3.32 -8.05
N SER A 186 -2.63 3.83 -7.26
CA SER A 186 -1.54 3.01 -6.72
C SER A 186 -2.07 1.95 -5.75
N HIS A 187 -1.35 0.83 -5.60
CA HIS A 187 -1.73 -0.26 -4.69
C HIS A 187 -1.90 0.22 -3.25
N VAL A 188 -1.05 1.15 -2.78
CA VAL A 188 -1.16 1.75 -1.45
C VAL A 188 -2.44 2.57 -1.32
N SER A 189 -2.78 3.38 -2.33
CA SER A 189 -4.00 4.19 -2.35
C SER A 189 -5.27 3.33 -2.34
N ILE A 190 -5.29 2.26 -3.13
CA ILE A 190 -6.39 1.29 -3.16
C ILE A 190 -6.54 0.62 -1.79
N MET A 191 -5.43 0.25 -1.17
CA MET A 191 -5.42 -0.38 0.15
C MET A 191 -5.86 0.59 1.25
N ALA A 192 -5.35 1.80 1.28
CA ALA A 192 -5.77 2.85 2.21
C ALA A 192 -7.28 3.13 2.10
N LYS A 193 -7.81 3.14 0.87
CA LYS A 193 -9.24 3.23 0.61
C LYS A 193 -10.01 2.03 1.20
N SER A 194 -9.53 0.81 1.04
CA SER A 194 -10.17 -0.39 1.63
C SER A 194 -10.10 -0.39 3.16
N MET A 195 -9.11 0.28 3.73
CA MET A 195 -8.97 0.52 5.17
C MET A 195 -9.79 1.73 5.65
N GLU A 196 -10.42 2.48 4.73
CA GLU A 196 -11.15 3.73 5.02
C GLU A 196 -10.29 4.79 5.70
N VAL A 197 -9.00 4.87 5.32
CA VAL A 197 -8.04 5.83 5.85
C VAL A 197 -7.91 7.01 4.89
N PRO A 198 -8.24 8.24 5.30
CA PRO A 198 -8.06 9.44 4.48
C PRO A 198 -6.64 9.52 3.92
N THR A 199 -6.51 9.72 2.60
CA THR A 199 -5.21 9.61 1.93
C THR A 199 -5.02 10.70 0.91
N LEU A 200 -3.90 11.42 1.02
CA LEU A 200 -3.42 12.38 0.04
C LEU A 200 -2.13 11.87 -0.59
N VAL A 201 -2.01 12.01 -1.89
CA VAL A 201 -0.79 11.74 -2.67
C VAL A 201 -0.32 13.00 -3.38
N GLU A 202 0.92 12.99 -3.88
CA GLU A 202 1.52 14.14 -4.58
C GLU A 202 1.65 15.38 -3.68
N VAL A 203 1.86 15.20 -2.38
CA VAL A 203 2.11 16.27 -1.42
C VAL A 203 3.60 16.44 -1.23
N GLU A 204 4.11 17.66 -1.32
CA GLU A 204 5.52 17.98 -1.04
C GLU A 204 5.76 17.88 0.48
N ILE A 205 6.36 16.76 0.91
CA ILE A 205 6.54 16.42 2.32
C ILE A 205 7.84 17.01 2.86
N GLN A 206 7.82 17.48 4.11
CA GLN A 206 8.97 18.02 4.80
C GLN A 206 9.20 17.25 6.11
N LYS A 207 10.47 16.98 6.41
CA LYS A 207 10.86 16.26 7.64
C LYS A 207 10.53 17.04 8.91
N GLU A 208 10.54 18.33 8.81
CA GLU A 208 10.27 19.28 9.89
C GLU A 208 8.85 19.17 10.44
N TRP A 209 7.93 18.56 9.71
CA TRP A 209 6.54 18.34 10.16
C TRP A 209 6.39 17.30 11.26
N ASP A 210 7.44 16.54 11.55
CA ASP A 210 7.38 15.48 12.56
C ASP A 210 6.96 16.05 13.93
N GLY A 211 5.90 15.49 14.51
CA GLY A 211 5.30 15.93 15.77
C GLY A 211 4.37 17.15 15.67
N HIS A 212 4.29 17.83 14.53
CA HIS A 212 3.41 18.97 14.33
C HIS A 212 1.95 18.55 14.24
N MET A 213 1.05 19.41 14.70
CA MET A 213 -0.40 19.21 14.55
C MET A 213 -0.80 19.49 13.11
N ALA A 214 -1.67 18.63 12.56
CA ALA A 214 -2.14 18.79 11.21
C ALA A 214 -3.61 18.42 11.03
N ILE A 215 -4.19 18.95 9.94
CA ILE A 215 -5.51 18.58 9.43
C ILE A 215 -5.32 18.05 8.01
N VAL A 216 -5.81 16.85 7.75
CA VAL A 216 -5.94 16.29 6.40
C VAL A 216 -7.40 16.42 5.97
N ASP A 217 -7.66 17.23 4.94
CA ASP A 217 -8.96 17.31 4.29
C ASP A 217 -8.91 16.57 2.96
N GLY A 218 -9.31 15.31 2.98
CA GLY A 218 -9.39 14.46 1.80
C GLY A 218 -10.53 14.82 0.84
N TYR A 219 -11.47 15.69 1.21
CA TYR A 219 -12.51 16.19 0.30
C TYR A 219 -11.96 17.26 -0.63
N THR A 220 -11.07 18.12 -0.12
CA THR A 220 -10.49 19.23 -0.88
C THR A 220 -9.05 18.98 -1.33
N GLY A 221 -8.45 17.85 -0.91
CA GLY A 221 -7.06 17.53 -1.18
C GLY A 221 -6.08 18.46 -0.46
N THR A 222 -6.42 18.92 0.76
CA THR A 222 -5.64 19.94 1.47
C THR A 222 -5.07 19.39 2.76
N LEU A 223 -3.80 19.70 2.99
CA LEU A 223 -3.09 19.47 4.24
C LEU A 223 -2.79 20.82 4.90
N TYR A 224 -3.19 20.99 6.14
CA TYR A 224 -2.87 22.15 6.98
C TYR A 224 -1.89 21.71 8.07
N ILE A 225 -0.76 22.41 8.17
CA ILE A 225 0.25 22.22 9.22
C ILE A 225 0.13 23.37 10.21
N ASP A 226 0.15 23.05 11.49
CA ASP A 226 -0.07 24.00 12.59
C ASP A 226 -1.26 24.91 12.34
N PRO A 227 -2.48 24.35 12.23
CA PRO A 227 -3.67 25.12 11.97
C PRO A 227 -3.94 26.12 13.08
N GLU A 228 -4.47 27.28 12.72
CA GLU A 228 -4.93 28.26 13.69
C GLU A 228 -6.09 27.68 14.53
N PRO A 229 -6.27 28.12 15.79
CA PRO A 229 -7.26 27.54 16.70
C PRO A 229 -8.70 27.59 16.15
N GLU A 230 -9.04 28.65 15.42
CA GLU A 230 -10.36 28.81 14.81
C GLU A 230 -10.60 27.77 13.71
N LEU A 231 -9.60 27.54 12.85
CA LEU A 231 -9.65 26.53 11.78
C LEU A 231 -9.72 25.14 12.37
N LEU A 232 -8.89 24.85 13.38
CA LEU A 232 -8.90 23.56 14.05
C LEU A 232 -10.29 23.25 14.60
N LYS A 233 -10.91 24.19 15.28
CA LYS A 233 -12.25 24.04 15.85
C LYS A 233 -13.32 23.84 14.78
N GLU A 234 -13.22 24.53 13.63
CA GLU A 234 -14.11 24.31 12.50
C GLU A 234 -14.01 22.87 11.98
N TYR A 235 -12.77 22.38 11.81
CA TYR A 235 -12.54 21.02 11.31
C TYR A 235 -12.89 19.93 12.34
N GLU A 236 -12.78 20.19 13.64
CA GLU A 236 -13.27 19.28 14.67
C GLU A 236 -14.79 19.09 14.56
N ILE A 237 -15.54 20.16 14.33
CA ILE A 237 -16.99 20.10 14.12
C ILE A 237 -17.32 19.32 12.84
N ARG A 238 -16.63 19.61 11.74
CA ARG A 238 -16.81 18.91 10.47
C ARG A 238 -16.46 17.42 10.57
N HIS A 239 -15.37 17.09 11.26
CA HIS A 239 -14.96 15.71 11.50
C HIS A 239 -15.99 14.93 12.33
N ALA A 240 -16.53 15.56 13.39
CA ALA A 240 -17.58 14.95 14.21
C ALA A 240 -18.86 14.70 13.39
N ALA A 241 -19.29 15.65 12.57
CA ALA A 241 -20.46 15.50 11.69
C ALA A 241 -20.24 14.40 10.63
N ASP A 242 -19.06 14.34 10.00
CA ASP A 242 -18.68 13.31 9.02
C ASP A 242 -18.71 11.90 9.64
N LYS A 243 -18.22 11.78 10.88
CA LYS A 243 -18.27 10.53 11.65
C LYS A 243 -19.71 10.12 11.98
N GLU A 244 -20.52 11.04 12.44
CA GLU A 244 -21.93 10.79 12.79
C GLU A 244 -22.73 10.33 11.56
N GLU A 245 -22.56 11.03 10.43
CA GLU A 245 -23.19 10.65 9.16
C GLU A 245 -22.80 9.22 8.73
N ARG A 246 -21.52 8.88 8.81
CA ARG A 246 -21.04 7.53 8.50
C ARG A 246 -21.64 6.47 9.44
N GLU A 247 -21.71 6.76 10.74
CA GLU A 247 -22.32 5.84 11.71
C GLU A 247 -23.82 5.67 11.45
N GLU A 248 -24.54 6.72 11.09
CA GLU A 248 -25.95 6.65 10.72
C GLU A 248 -26.16 5.79 9.46
N LEU A 249 -25.35 6.01 8.42
CA LEU A 249 -25.40 5.19 7.20
C LEU A 249 -25.12 3.71 7.50
N LEU A 250 -24.17 3.41 8.37
CA LEU A 250 -23.89 2.02 8.78
C LEU A 250 -25.05 1.38 9.57
N ARG A 251 -25.82 2.16 10.33
CA ARG A 251 -27.04 1.66 11.02
C ARG A 251 -28.14 1.25 10.05
N LEU A 252 -28.21 1.90 8.88
CA LEU A 252 -29.16 1.55 7.82
C LEU A 252 -28.84 0.22 7.13
N ARG A 253 -27.61 -0.27 7.20
CA ARG A 253 -27.09 -1.46 6.51
C ARG A 253 -27.95 -2.71 6.66
N ASN A 254 -28.54 -2.91 7.83
CA ASN A 254 -29.33 -4.11 8.16
C ASN A 254 -30.84 -3.82 8.18
N GLN A 255 -31.25 -2.64 7.75
CA GLN A 255 -32.67 -2.30 7.67
C GLN A 255 -33.26 -2.77 6.34
N LYS A 256 -34.57 -2.98 6.32
CA LYS A 256 -35.27 -3.27 5.07
C LYS A 256 -35.39 -2.00 4.24
N ASP A 257 -35.11 -2.10 2.97
CA ASP A 257 -35.26 -1.03 2.00
C ASP A 257 -36.74 -0.87 1.65
N ILE A 258 -37.43 0.00 2.40
CA ILE A 258 -38.89 0.20 2.28
C ILE A 258 -39.11 1.71 2.01
N THR A 259 -39.93 1.99 1.00
CA THR A 259 -40.39 3.36 0.73
C THR A 259 -41.35 3.87 1.78
N VAL A 260 -41.62 5.18 1.82
CA VAL A 260 -42.53 5.81 2.79
C VAL A 260 -43.98 5.24 2.69
N ASP A 261 -44.37 4.80 1.49
CA ASP A 261 -45.67 4.14 1.22
C ASP A 261 -45.66 2.60 1.52
N GLY A 262 -44.57 2.10 2.11
CA GLY A 262 -44.47 0.72 2.56
C GLY A 262 -44.07 -0.30 1.50
N LYS A 263 -43.62 0.15 0.30
CA LYS A 263 -43.20 -0.74 -0.78
C LYS A 263 -41.74 -1.13 -0.57
N GLU A 264 -41.48 -2.44 -0.54
CA GLU A 264 -40.11 -2.99 -0.46
C GLU A 264 -39.38 -2.80 -1.79
N ILE A 265 -38.17 -2.24 -1.74
CA ILE A 265 -37.29 -2.05 -2.87
C ILE A 265 -35.99 -2.81 -2.62
N LYS A 266 -35.46 -3.44 -3.65
CA LYS A 266 -34.12 -4.10 -3.55
C LYS A 266 -33.04 -3.12 -4.00
N LEU A 267 -32.17 -2.74 -3.08
CA LEU A 267 -30.97 -1.99 -3.39
C LEU A 267 -29.86 -2.96 -3.82
N LEU A 268 -29.44 -2.84 -5.06
CA LEU A 268 -28.42 -3.69 -5.66
C LEU A 268 -27.18 -2.87 -5.96
N ALA A 269 -26.01 -3.48 -5.75
CA ALA A 269 -24.73 -2.83 -6.03
C ALA A 269 -24.31 -3.01 -7.49
N ASN A 270 -23.62 -2.03 -8.02
CA ASN A 270 -22.88 -2.13 -9.27
C ASN A 270 -21.43 -2.45 -8.94
N ILE A 271 -20.87 -3.50 -9.55
CA ILE A 271 -19.49 -3.91 -9.36
C ILE A 271 -18.72 -3.93 -10.68
N GLY A 272 -17.42 -3.63 -10.63
CA GLY A 272 -16.51 -3.72 -11.75
C GLY A 272 -15.74 -5.04 -11.78
N ASN A 273 -15.51 -5.63 -10.61
CA ASN A 273 -14.80 -6.89 -10.45
C ASN A 273 -15.31 -7.65 -9.21
N LEU A 274 -14.79 -8.85 -8.97
CA LEU A 274 -15.16 -9.65 -7.80
C LEU A 274 -14.62 -9.10 -6.48
N ASP A 275 -13.60 -8.24 -6.51
CA ASP A 275 -13.00 -7.65 -5.32
C ASP A 275 -13.95 -6.65 -4.63
N ASP A 276 -14.84 -6.03 -5.42
CA ASP A 276 -15.88 -5.14 -4.91
C ASP A 276 -16.90 -5.88 -4.03
N LEU A 277 -16.96 -7.23 -4.10
CA LEU A 277 -17.95 -8.03 -3.41
C LEU A 277 -17.91 -7.88 -1.88
N ASN A 278 -16.68 -7.80 -1.31
CA ASN A 278 -16.54 -7.60 0.13
C ASN A 278 -17.10 -6.24 0.58
N THR A 279 -16.88 -5.21 -0.22
CA THR A 279 -17.45 -3.87 0.02
C THR A 279 -18.97 -3.89 -0.09
N VAL A 280 -19.51 -4.58 -1.08
CA VAL A 280 -20.96 -4.76 -1.26
C VAL A 280 -21.60 -5.44 -0.05
N LEU A 281 -20.99 -6.52 0.43
CA LEU A 281 -21.45 -7.25 1.62
C LEU A 281 -21.31 -6.39 2.88
N TYR A 282 -20.21 -5.65 3.01
CA TYR A 282 -19.98 -4.76 4.14
C TYR A 282 -21.04 -3.66 4.23
N TYR A 283 -21.44 -3.06 3.12
CA TYR A 283 -22.48 -2.02 3.09
C TYR A 283 -23.91 -2.59 3.02
N GLY A 284 -24.07 -3.91 2.97
CA GLY A 284 -25.38 -4.58 3.12
C GLY A 284 -26.28 -4.49 1.90
N ALA A 285 -25.74 -4.35 0.69
CA ALA A 285 -26.56 -4.41 -0.51
C ALA A 285 -27.24 -5.78 -0.66
N ALA A 286 -28.49 -5.81 -1.14
CA ALA A 286 -29.29 -7.02 -1.29
C ALA A 286 -28.78 -7.99 -2.38
N GLY A 287 -27.81 -7.56 -3.17
CA GLY A 287 -27.18 -8.35 -4.23
C GLY A 287 -26.47 -7.48 -5.26
N ILE A 288 -26.07 -8.10 -6.36
CA ILE A 288 -25.40 -7.43 -7.49
C ILE A 288 -26.44 -7.14 -8.56
N GLY A 289 -26.58 -5.88 -8.94
CA GLY A 289 -27.48 -5.41 -10.00
C GLY A 289 -26.81 -5.34 -11.35
N LEU A 290 -25.53 -4.93 -11.37
CA LEU A 290 -24.73 -4.81 -12.58
C LEU A 290 -23.29 -5.23 -12.32
N LEU A 291 -22.80 -6.15 -13.14
CA LEU A 291 -21.38 -6.45 -13.28
C LEU A 291 -20.87 -5.80 -14.57
N ARG A 292 -19.93 -4.90 -14.46
CA ARG A 292 -19.26 -4.26 -15.59
C ARG A 292 -18.20 -5.20 -16.15
N SER A 293 -18.59 -6.00 -17.12
CA SER A 293 -17.72 -7.04 -17.73
C SER A 293 -16.56 -6.46 -18.53
N GLU A 294 -16.62 -5.19 -18.96
CA GLU A 294 -15.56 -4.50 -19.69
C GLU A 294 -14.22 -4.51 -18.94
N PHE A 295 -14.24 -4.48 -17.60
CA PHE A 295 -13.01 -4.57 -16.80
C PHE A 295 -12.29 -5.91 -16.94
N GLN A 296 -12.95 -6.96 -17.41
CA GLN A 296 -12.32 -8.26 -17.69
C GLN A 296 -11.48 -8.23 -18.96
N TYR A 297 -11.70 -7.25 -19.83
CA TYR A 297 -11.02 -7.10 -21.13
C TYR A 297 -9.93 -6.04 -21.11
N LEU A 298 -9.98 -5.08 -20.16
CA LEU A 298 -9.00 -4.02 -20.04
C LEU A 298 -7.61 -4.58 -19.68
N GLY A 299 -6.58 -4.10 -20.35
CA GLY A 299 -5.19 -4.49 -20.10
C GLY A 299 -4.80 -5.88 -20.62
N ARG A 300 -5.61 -6.54 -21.45
CA ARG A 300 -5.30 -7.83 -22.09
C ARG A 300 -5.05 -7.67 -23.58
N GLU A 301 -4.06 -8.37 -24.09
CA GLU A 301 -3.81 -8.47 -25.55
C GLU A 301 -4.82 -9.40 -26.25
N ASN A 302 -5.40 -10.36 -25.52
CA ASN A 302 -6.34 -11.35 -26.06
C ASN A 302 -7.62 -11.39 -25.22
N TYR A 303 -8.73 -11.79 -25.85
CA TYR A 303 -10.00 -12.01 -25.17
C TYR A 303 -9.86 -13.10 -24.08
N PRO A 304 -10.46 -12.90 -22.88
CA PRO A 304 -10.48 -13.93 -21.86
C PRO A 304 -11.22 -15.17 -22.35
N ARG A 305 -10.72 -16.35 -22.01
CA ARG A 305 -11.37 -17.62 -22.33
C ARG A 305 -12.62 -17.79 -21.46
N GLU A 306 -13.56 -18.65 -21.92
CA GLU A 306 -14.81 -18.91 -21.19
C GLU A 306 -14.60 -19.35 -19.75
N ASN A 307 -13.57 -20.14 -19.48
CA ASN A 307 -13.24 -20.59 -18.12
C ASN A 307 -12.54 -19.51 -17.25
N GLU A 308 -12.18 -18.38 -17.84
CA GLU A 308 -11.59 -17.23 -17.13
C GLU A 308 -12.66 -16.17 -16.83
N GLN A 309 -13.81 -16.23 -17.50
CA GLN A 309 -14.97 -15.39 -17.28
C GLN A 309 -15.86 -15.97 -16.19
#